data_46f7ce619d65c70e1e3d3fdd96edf13f
#
_entry.id   46f7ce619d65c70e1e3d3fdd96edf13f
#
_cell.length_a   1.000
_cell.length_b   1.000
_cell.length_c   1.000
_cell.angle_alpha   90.00
_cell.angle_beta   90.00
_cell.angle_gamma   90.00
#
_symmetry.space_group_name_H-M   'P 1'
#
loop_
_entity.id
_entity.type
_entity.pdbx_description
1 polymer ?
#
loop_
_entity_poly.entity_id
_entity_poly.type
_entity_poly.pdbx_seq_one_letter_code
_entity_poly.pdbx_strand_id
1 'polypeptide(L)'
;MARTDATIRLTLTDAGKMLLLGTVFFFFTTMVIPAFGVLTALLSVLLTALLVGFVLRPRVRVTETVPDSVVVSQNVKLRYALENTAGVPAYDLQLQFEKMPDGIEQVGPTAVVSRLAPGETAELAVTVRPQRRGYYGIPSPICQSSFPFNLLSFGRRHRAEQMLTVLPVFYRLQCPVRHFSRHVRTGGTGFAGRAEVSPEYAGNRPFLPGDSPRRIDTRAWARLSVPATKEYHNDSDSRAALIVDSRVPARLRPSEGDEIPALEAAVSLAASIAFSINQNCLVDLLLAGPELHEYTSWLRSPRLHKIHEVLAGVEAAEGYDLDVPAAALASRLYDVAEVIFILLDWDKTYTQLLESAARAGCHSTVFLIDAPAQGPGETDEVNWADVVTPVSSDDILTGRIERL
;
A
#
# COMPACT_ATOMS: atom_id res chain seq x y z
N MET A 1 -9.56 -5.35 -29.88
CA MET A 1 -8.82 -4.32 -30.65
C MET A 1 -9.47 -2.96 -30.32
N ALA A 2 -9.09 -2.35 -29.22
CA ALA A 2 -9.67 -1.08 -28.77
C ALA A 2 -9.05 0.06 -29.59
N ARG A 3 -9.88 0.79 -30.32
CA ARG A 3 -9.51 2.05 -30.95
C ARG A 3 -9.21 3.05 -29.85
N THR A 4 -7.93 3.25 -29.58
CA THR A 4 -7.45 4.28 -28.64
C THR A 4 -7.66 5.63 -29.32
N ASP A 5 -8.66 6.39 -28.89
CA ASP A 5 -8.85 7.79 -29.30
C ASP A 5 -7.68 8.62 -28.78
N ALA A 6 -6.63 8.70 -29.58
CA ALA A 6 -5.47 9.49 -29.28
C ALA A 6 -5.67 10.90 -29.82
N THR A 7 -5.82 11.86 -28.94
CA THR A 7 -5.91 13.28 -29.29
C THR A 7 -4.50 13.86 -29.49
N ILE A 8 -4.34 14.59 -30.60
CA ILE A 8 -3.11 15.32 -30.89
C ILE A 8 -3.11 16.59 -30.03
N ARG A 9 -2.04 16.80 -29.29
CA ARG A 9 -1.85 18.03 -28.48
C ARG A 9 -0.71 18.84 -29.09
N LEU A 10 -0.99 20.09 -29.42
CA LEU A 10 -0.02 21.09 -29.80
C LEU A 10 0.05 22.12 -28.69
N THR A 11 1.23 22.36 -28.14
CA THR A 11 1.43 23.37 -27.10
C THR A 11 2.64 24.23 -27.44
N LEU A 12 2.57 25.53 -27.07
CA LEU A 12 3.70 26.44 -27.12
C LEU A 12 4.60 26.19 -25.91
N THR A 13 5.90 26.02 -26.15
CA THR A 13 6.91 26.04 -25.08
C THR A 13 7.09 27.48 -24.57
N ASP A 14 7.80 27.67 -23.46
CA ASP A 14 8.06 29.01 -22.96
C ASP A 14 8.91 29.83 -23.91
N ALA A 15 9.89 29.19 -24.59
CA ALA A 15 10.64 29.79 -25.66
C ALA A 15 9.74 30.20 -26.84
N GLY A 16 8.77 29.36 -27.20
CA GLY A 16 7.77 29.66 -28.24
C GLY A 16 6.87 30.83 -27.89
N LYS A 17 6.44 30.95 -26.65
CA LYS A 17 5.63 32.07 -26.15
C LYS A 17 6.43 33.38 -26.22
N MET A 18 7.71 33.37 -25.81
CA MET A 18 8.60 34.52 -25.88
C MET A 18 8.84 34.95 -27.31
N LEU A 19 9.09 33.98 -28.22
CA LEU A 19 9.30 34.28 -29.64
C LEU A 19 8.04 34.86 -30.29
N LEU A 20 6.85 34.29 -29.95
CA LEU A 20 5.57 34.80 -30.42
C LEU A 20 5.33 36.25 -29.96
N LEU A 21 5.60 36.50 -28.66
CA LEU A 21 5.49 37.87 -28.09
C LEU A 21 6.43 38.83 -28.81
N GLY A 22 7.67 38.42 -29.03
CA GLY A 22 8.64 39.20 -29.82
C GLY A 22 8.17 39.47 -31.26
N THR A 23 7.58 38.45 -31.90
CA THR A 23 7.04 38.63 -33.28
C THR A 23 5.90 39.64 -33.30
N VAL A 24 4.99 39.60 -32.31
CA VAL A 24 3.88 40.58 -32.16
C VAL A 24 4.44 41.96 -31.89
N PHE A 25 5.44 42.09 -31.04
CA PHE A 25 6.09 43.38 -30.75
C PHE A 25 6.73 43.96 -32.03
N PHE A 26 7.51 43.20 -32.78
CA PHE A 26 8.10 43.68 -34.03
C PHE A 26 7.06 43.94 -35.11
N PHE A 27 5.94 43.25 -35.14
CA PHE A 27 4.82 43.58 -36.04
C PHE A 27 4.30 44.98 -35.79
N PHE A 28 4.09 45.38 -34.57
CA PHE A 28 3.67 46.75 -34.26
C PHE A 28 4.79 47.79 -34.50
N THR A 29 6.04 47.39 -34.23
CA THR A 29 7.18 48.26 -34.45
C THR A 29 7.36 48.61 -35.95
N THR A 30 7.07 47.67 -36.87
CA THR A 30 7.14 47.93 -38.31
C THR A 30 6.18 48.98 -38.83
N MET A 31 5.14 49.33 -38.04
CA MET A 31 4.24 50.43 -38.34
C MET A 31 4.90 51.79 -38.14
N VAL A 32 5.96 51.87 -37.34
CA VAL A 32 6.66 53.10 -36.98
C VAL A 32 8.06 53.16 -37.58
N ILE A 33 8.77 52.00 -37.60
CA ILE A 33 10.14 51.85 -38.04
C ILE A 33 10.20 50.66 -39.03
N PRO A 34 10.80 50.78 -40.22
CA PRO A 34 10.87 49.68 -41.21
C PRO A 34 11.75 48.54 -40.75
N ALA A 35 11.21 47.67 -39.87
CA ALA A 35 11.90 46.49 -39.33
C ALA A 35 11.47 45.15 -39.99
N PHE A 36 11.06 45.21 -41.27
CA PHE A 36 10.52 44.08 -42.03
C PHE A 36 11.46 42.84 -42.05
N GLY A 37 12.79 43.04 -42.09
CA GLY A 37 13.76 41.98 -42.09
C GLY A 37 13.72 41.13 -40.83
N VAL A 38 13.57 41.78 -39.65
CA VAL A 38 13.47 41.07 -38.37
C VAL A 38 12.14 40.34 -38.28
N LEU A 39 11.04 40.98 -38.64
CA LEU A 39 9.72 40.39 -38.62
C LEU A 39 9.63 39.15 -39.53
N THR A 40 10.13 39.24 -40.76
CA THR A 40 10.15 38.11 -41.71
C THR A 40 11.03 36.96 -41.22
N ALA A 41 12.18 37.24 -40.57
CA ALA A 41 13.03 36.23 -39.98
C ALA A 41 12.32 35.49 -38.84
N LEU A 42 11.66 36.18 -37.90
CA LEU A 42 10.90 35.58 -36.80
C LEU A 42 9.73 34.75 -37.30
N LEU A 43 8.97 35.23 -38.28
CA LEU A 43 7.87 34.48 -38.90
C LEU A 43 8.37 33.23 -39.63
N SER A 44 9.52 33.32 -40.32
CA SER A 44 10.16 32.19 -41.01
C SER A 44 10.55 31.10 -40.01
N VAL A 45 11.14 31.45 -38.88
CA VAL A 45 11.48 30.49 -37.81
C VAL A 45 10.24 29.81 -37.26
N LEU A 46 9.18 30.58 -36.93
CA LEU A 46 7.90 30.01 -36.45
C LEU A 46 7.25 29.09 -37.47
N LEU A 47 7.22 29.50 -38.75
CA LEU A 47 6.65 28.70 -39.83
C LEU A 47 7.43 27.40 -40.03
N THR A 48 8.78 27.49 -40.04
CA THR A 48 9.64 26.30 -40.15
C THR A 48 9.46 25.36 -38.96
N ALA A 49 9.38 25.88 -37.70
CA ALA A 49 9.11 25.10 -36.51
C ALA A 49 7.78 24.36 -36.63
N LEU A 50 6.75 25.04 -37.12
CA LEU A 50 5.40 24.46 -37.28
C LEU A 50 5.39 23.38 -38.36
N LEU A 51 5.95 23.64 -39.53
CA LEU A 51 5.96 22.68 -40.65
C LEU A 51 6.81 21.44 -40.36
N VAL A 52 8.04 21.63 -39.87
CA VAL A 52 8.93 20.53 -39.54
C VAL A 52 8.39 19.74 -38.35
N GLY A 53 7.95 20.41 -37.30
CA GLY A 53 7.36 19.75 -36.13
C GLY A 53 6.08 18.96 -36.46
N PHE A 54 5.27 19.46 -37.40
CA PHE A 54 4.09 18.75 -37.87
C PHE A 54 4.43 17.49 -38.67
N VAL A 55 5.43 17.58 -39.58
CA VAL A 55 5.91 16.46 -40.42
C VAL A 55 6.57 15.40 -39.54
N LEU A 56 7.45 15.81 -38.62
CA LEU A 56 8.20 14.91 -37.71
C LEU A 56 7.52 14.66 -36.38
N ARG A 57 6.20 14.91 -36.30
CA ARG A 57 5.44 14.64 -35.07
C ARG A 57 5.63 13.21 -34.62
N PRO A 58 5.85 12.96 -33.32
CA PRO A 58 6.12 11.62 -32.83
C PRO A 58 4.86 10.72 -32.94
N ARG A 59 5.04 9.53 -33.52
CA ARG A 59 4.07 8.44 -33.52
C ARG A 59 4.66 7.29 -32.74
N VAL A 60 4.64 7.46 -31.41
CA VAL A 60 5.27 6.53 -30.49
C VAL A 60 4.19 5.77 -29.75
N ARG A 61 4.35 4.45 -29.65
CA ARG A 61 3.58 3.61 -28.75
C ARG A 61 4.28 3.63 -27.39
N VAL A 62 3.54 3.97 -26.36
CA VAL A 62 4.04 3.97 -24.97
C VAL A 62 3.50 2.71 -24.30
N THR A 63 4.40 1.87 -23.80
CA THR A 63 4.05 0.70 -22.97
C THR A 63 4.56 0.97 -21.57
N GLU A 64 3.66 0.85 -20.61
CA GLU A 64 3.91 1.22 -19.22
C GLU A 64 4.23 -0.02 -18.40
N THR A 65 5.21 0.08 -17.51
CA THR A 65 5.53 -0.92 -16.51
C THR A 65 5.56 -0.21 -15.16
N VAL A 66 4.39 -0.17 -14.50
CA VAL A 66 4.21 0.37 -13.16
C VAL A 66 4.20 -0.81 -12.18
N PRO A 67 4.92 -0.76 -11.07
CA PRO A 67 4.82 -1.78 -10.03
C PRO A 67 3.41 -1.78 -9.41
N ASP A 68 2.92 -2.95 -9.03
CA ASP A 68 1.59 -3.09 -8.43
C ASP A 68 1.49 -2.36 -7.07
N SER A 69 2.60 -2.34 -6.33
CA SER A 69 2.67 -1.68 -5.02
C SER A 69 4.04 -1.11 -4.69
N VAL A 70 4.04 -0.08 -3.85
CA VAL A 70 5.22 0.63 -3.36
C VAL A 70 4.98 1.08 -1.92
N VAL A 71 6.03 1.34 -1.17
CA VAL A 71 5.91 1.85 0.22
C VAL A 71 6.01 3.38 0.21
N VAL A 72 5.27 4.03 1.11
CA VAL A 72 5.32 5.49 1.33
C VAL A 72 6.76 5.98 1.49
N SER A 73 7.03 7.17 0.97
CA SER A 73 8.32 7.86 1.02
C SER A 73 9.48 7.20 0.28
N GLN A 74 9.29 6.07 -0.38
CA GLN A 74 10.31 5.44 -1.22
C GLN A 74 10.31 6.01 -2.64
N ASN A 75 11.50 6.27 -3.18
CA ASN A 75 11.66 6.66 -4.57
C ASN A 75 11.44 5.44 -5.46
N VAL A 76 10.48 5.52 -6.35
CA VAL A 76 10.11 4.45 -7.28
C VAL A 76 10.28 4.91 -8.71
N LYS A 77 10.85 4.04 -9.55
CA LYS A 77 11.01 4.29 -10.97
C LYS A 77 9.87 3.66 -11.75
N LEU A 78 9.01 4.50 -12.31
CA LEU A 78 8.02 4.09 -13.30
C LEU A 78 8.74 3.96 -14.65
N ARG A 79 8.66 2.81 -15.28
CA ARG A 79 9.35 2.53 -16.54
C ARG A 79 8.36 2.58 -17.70
N TYR A 80 8.78 3.25 -18.77
CA TYR A 80 8.00 3.43 -19.99
C TYR A 80 8.85 3.02 -21.18
N ALA A 81 8.39 2.02 -21.93
CA ALA A 81 8.99 1.64 -23.19
C ALA A 81 8.34 2.45 -24.33
N LEU A 82 9.14 3.17 -25.08
CA LEU A 82 8.76 4.01 -26.21
C LEU A 82 9.13 3.31 -27.50
N GLU A 83 8.17 2.85 -28.30
CA GLU A 83 8.39 2.24 -29.60
C GLU A 83 8.01 3.24 -30.71
N ASN A 84 8.94 3.59 -31.61
CA ASN A 84 8.63 4.43 -32.74
C ASN A 84 7.89 3.63 -33.83
N THR A 85 6.60 3.88 -33.97
CA THR A 85 5.75 3.22 -34.98
C THR A 85 5.70 3.99 -36.33
N ALA A 86 6.38 5.13 -36.43
CA ALA A 86 6.46 5.90 -37.65
C ALA A 86 7.57 5.39 -38.61
N GLY A 87 7.43 5.68 -39.88
CA GLY A 87 8.50 5.43 -40.89
C GLY A 87 9.62 6.46 -40.88
N VAL A 88 9.60 7.44 -39.97
CA VAL A 88 10.58 8.52 -39.81
C VAL A 88 11.11 8.54 -38.38
N PRO A 89 12.37 8.97 -38.17
CA PRO A 89 12.90 9.08 -36.83
C PRO A 89 12.14 10.14 -36.01
N ALA A 90 11.97 9.87 -34.73
CA ALA A 90 11.45 10.83 -33.77
C ALA A 90 12.63 11.45 -32.98
N TYR A 91 12.50 12.73 -32.63
CA TYR A 91 13.56 13.48 -31.97
C TYR A 91 13.05 14.13 -30.71
N ASP A 92 13.96 14.33 -29.75
CA ASP A 92 13.72 15.05 -28.47
C ASP A 92 12.44 14.61 -27.76
N LEU A 93 12.30 13.28 -27.59
CA LEU A 93 11.14 12.68 -26.95
C LEU A 93 11.22 12.86 -25.44
N GLN A 94 10.17 13.38 -24.86
CA GLN A 94 10.00 13.56 -23.42
C GLN A 94 8.64 13.03 -22.98
N LEU A 95 8.59 12.51 -21.75
CA LEU A 95 7.34 12.14 -21.11
C LEU A 95 6.88 13.27 -20.17
N GLN A 96 5.67 13.72 -20.34
CA GLN A 96 5.04 14.72 -19.49
C GLN A 96 3.72 14.19 -18.93
N PHE A 97 3.52 14.33 -17.64
CA PHE A 97 2.24 14.06 -17.01
C PHE A 97 1.40 15.33 -16.99
N GLU A 98 0.13 15.24 -17.28
CA GLU A 98 -0.78 16.41 -17.27
C GLU A 98 -1.05 16.86 -15.84
N LYS A 99 -1.37 15.90 -14.97
CA LYS A 99 -1.50 16.08 -13.53
C LYS A 99 -1.18 14.75 -12.84
N MET A 100 -0.22 14.77 -11.94
CA MET A 100 -0.02 13.64 -11.04
C MET A 100 -1.09 13.66 -9.95
N PRO A 101 -1.51 12.49 -9.43
CA PRO A 101 -2.40 12.42 -8.28
C PRO A 101 -1.83 13.19 -7.09
N ASP A 102 -2.71 13.84 -6.33
CA ASP A 102 -2.32 14.48 -5.08
C ASP A 102 -1.75 13.42 -4.13
N GLY A 103 -0.59 13.68 -3.53
CA GLY A 103 0.15 12.71 -2.70
C GLY A 103 1.24 11.92 -3.44
N ILE A 104 1.43 12.12 -4.75
CA ILE A 104 2.56 11.57 -5.51
C ILE A 104 3.39 12.70 -6.12
N GLU A 105 4.62 12.81 -5.69
CA GLU A 105 5.57 13.81 -6.18
C GLU A 105 6.49 13.21 -7.24
N GLN A 106 6.69 13.94 -8.34
CA GLN A 106 7.71 13.58 -9.32
C GLN A 106 9.07 14.11 -8.85
N VAL A 107 10.06 13.23 -8.75
CA VAL A 107 11.40 13.56 -8.28
C VAL A 107 12.36 13.66 -9.46
N GLY A 108 12.93 14.86 -9.64
CA GLY A 108 13.92 15.12 -10.66
C GLY A 108 13.35 15.35 -12.07
N PRO A 109 14.23 15.67 -13.03
CA PRO A 109 13.84 15.90 -14.41
C PRO A 109 13.50 14.60 -15.12
N THR A 110 12.56 14.68 -16.05
CA THR A 110 12.26 13.57 -16.96
C THR A 110 13.43 13.37 -17.95
N ALA A 111 13.87 12.14 -18.12
CA ALA A 111 14.88 11.81 -19.13
C ALA A 111 14.37 12.11 -20.55
N VAL A 112 15.29 12.45 -21.45
CA VAL A 112 15.00 12.80 -22.85
C VAL A 112 15.65 11.77 -23.77
N VAL A 113 14.90 11.28 -24.76
CA VAL A 113 15.47 10.49 -25.87
C VAL A 113 15.73 11.41 -27.04
N SER A 114 17.00 11.70 -27.32
CA SER A 114 17.39 12.66 -28.36
C SER A 114 16.97 12.19 -29.75
N ARG A 115 17.02 10.88 -30.03
CA ARG A 115 16.63 10.28 -31.32
C ARG A 115 16.14 8.86 -31.10
N LEU A 116 15.06 8.51 -31.80
CA LEU A 116 14.51 7.15 -31.85
C LEU A 116 14.23 6.78 -33.31
N ALA A 117 14.98 5.83 -33.86
CA ALA A 117 14.83 5.41 -35.26
C ALA A 117 13.48 4.68 -35.50
N PRO A 118 13.02 4.54 -36.72
CA PRO A 118 11.83 3.77 -37.05
C PRO A 118 11.94 2.33 -36.55
N GLY A 119 10.93 1.85 -35.78
CA GLY A 119 10.90 0.52 -35.23
C GLY A 119 11.83 0.31 -34.01
N GLU A 120 12.57 1.31 -33.61
CA GLU A 120 13.42 1.25 -32.41
C GLU A 120 12.57 1.43 -31.12
N THR A 121 13.02 0.81 -30.03
CA THR A 121 12.43 0.95 -28.71
C THR A 121 13.45 1.53 -27.74
N ALA A 122 13.05 2.55 -26.98
CA ALA A 122 13.85 3.13 -25.92
C ALA A 122 13.08 3.09 -24.59
N GLU A 123 13.80 2.90 -23.50
CA GLU A 123 13.21 2.95 -22.16
C GLU A 123 13.46 4.31 -21.52
N LEU A 124 12.41 4.90 -20.99
CA LEU A 124 12.46 6.07 -20.12
C LEU A 124 11.95 5.72 -18.74
N ALA A 125 12.61 6.23 -17.71
CA ALA A 125 12.18 6.09 -16.33
C ALA A 125 11.81 7.45 -15.75
N VAL A 126 10.66 7.50 -15.08
CA VAL A 126 10.24 8.65 -14.28
C VAL A 126 10.28 8.24 -12.82
N THR A 127 11.01 8.99 -12.01
CA THR A 127 11.08 8.73 -10.58
C THR A 127 9.96 9.48 -9.88
N VAL A 128 9.17 8.75 -9.10
CA VAL A 128 8.11 9.32 -8.26
C VAL A 128 8.33 8.95 -6.81
N ARG A 129 7.83 9.78 -5.91
CA ARG A 129 7.87 9.57 -4.47
C ARG A 129 6.46 9.75 -3.91
N PRO A 130 5.78 8.65 -3.55
CA PRO A 130 4.50 8.74 -2.86
C PRO A 130 4.69 9.32 -1.46
N GLN A 131 3.86 10.29 -1.09
CA GLN A 131 3.91 10.93 0.23
C GLN A 131 2.88 10.35 1.19
N ARG A 132 1.77 9.80 0.67
CA ARG A 132 0.68 9.21 1.45
C ARG A 132 0.34 7.83 0.94
N ARG A 133 -0.07 6.93 1.84
CA ARG A 133 -0.59 5.60 1.47
C ARG A 133 -1.96 5.75 0.78
N GLY A 134 -2.35 4.74 0.04
CA GLY A 134 -3.64 4.71 -0.64
C GLY A 134 -3.59 4.07 -2.01
N TYR A 135 -4.69 4.21 -2.74
CA TYR A 135 -4.82 3.72 -4.12
C TYR A 135 -4.78 4.90 -5.07
N TYR A 136 -3.82 4.89 -5.97
CA TYR A 136 -3.61 6.00 -6.91
C TYR A 136 -3.71 5.51 -8.34
N GLY A 137 -4.55 6.20 -9.13
CA GLY A 137 -4.57 6.03 -10.57
C GLY A 137 -3.44 6.87 -11.21
N ILE A 138 -2.40 6.22 -11.72
CA ILE A 138 -1.32 6.90 -12.43
C ILE A 138 -1.73 7.10 -13.88
N PRO A 139 -1.90 8.35 -14.33
CA PRO A 139 -2.28 8.62 -15.71
C PRO A 139 -1.14 8.27 -16.66
N SER A 140 -1.47 7.78 -17.85
CA SER A 140 -0.48 7.60 -18.91
C SER A 140 0.18 8.92 -19.28
N PRO A 141 1.51 8.97 -19.35
CA PRO A 141 2.23 10.17 -19.76
C PRO A 141 1.97 10.51 -21.23
N ILE A 142 2.06 11.80 -21.54
CA ILE A 142 2.07 12.30 -22.91
C ILE A 142 3.50 12.21 -23.41
N CYS A 143 3.74 11.42 -24.45
CA CYS A 143 4.99 11.44 -25.18
C CYS A 143 4.98 12.62 -26.14
N GLN A 144 5.86 13.57 -25.94
CA GLN A 144 5.96 14.80 -26.75
C GLN A 144 7.36 15.02 -27.27
N SER A 145 7.45 15.75 -28.40
CA SER A 145 8.67 16.23 -29.02
C SER A 145 8.62 17.73 -29.20
N SER A 146 9.67 18.42 -28.86
CA SER A 146 9.82 19.87 -29.07
C SER A 146 10.76 20.21 -30.23
N PHE A 147 11.15 19.20 -31.02
CA PHE A 147 11.98 19.39 -32.23
C PHE A 147 11.23 20.21 -33.30
N PRO A 148 11.90 21.14 -34.07
CA PRO A 148 13.37 21.33 -34.13
C PRO A 148 13.93 22.40 -33.17
N PHE A 149 13.19 23.41 -32.79
CA PHE A 149 13.74 24.61 -32.12
C PHE A 149 13.24 24.78 -30.66
N ASN A 150 12.63 23.77 -30.11
CA ASN A 150 11.99 23.85 -28.79
C ASN A 150 10.99 25.01 -28.66
N LEU A 151 10.30 25.36 -29.75
CA LEU A 151 9.28 26.43 -29.78
C LEU A 151 7.85 25.87 -29.64
N LEU A 152 7.61 24.74 -30.27
CA LEU A 152 6.32 24.04 -30.31
C LEU A 152 6.53 22.63 -29.85
N SER A 153 5.64 22.14 -29.00
CA SER A 153 5.63 20.77 -28.56
C SER A 153 4.45 20.01 -29.20
N PHE A 154 4.78 18.90 -29.86
CA PHE A 154 3.83 18.00 -30.50
C PHE A 154 3.76 16.72 -29.68
N GLY A 155 2.60 16.40 -29.11
CA GLY A 155 2.41 15.23 -28.28
C GLY A 155 1.17 14.43 -28.67
N ARG A 156 1.13 13.18 -28.20
CA ARG A 156 -0.01 12.31 -28.33
C ARG A 156 -0.41 11.80 -26.96
N ARG A 157 -1.67 12.02 -26.58
CA ARG A 157 -2.24 11.56 -25.33
C ARG A 157 -2.77 10.14 -25.48
N HIS A 158 -2.39 9.27 -24.56
CA HIS A 158 -3.03 7.97 -24.36
C HIS A 158 -3.95 8.08 -23.13
N ARG A 159 -5.15 7.54 -23.24
CA ARG A 159 -6.11 7.48 -22.13
C ARG A 159 -6.02 6.09 -21.49
N ALA A 160 -4.98 5.83 -20.78
CA ALA A 160 -4.90 4.68 -19.90
C ALA A 160 -4.56 5.19 -18.49
N GLU A 161 -4.92 4.43 -17.50
CA GLU A 161 -4.64 4.69 -16.11
C GLU A 161 -4.23 3.38 -15.49
N GLN A 162 -3.13 3.37 -14.76
CA GLN A 162 -2.67 2.18 -14.05
C GLN A 162 -2.79 2.43 -12.55
N MET A 163 -3.31 1.42 -11.85
CA MET A 163 -3.45 1.51 -10.40
C MET A 163 -2.11 1.23 -9.74
N LEU A 164 -1.72 2.12 -8.85
CA LEU A 164 -0.56 1.99 -7.97
C LEU A 164 -1.06 1.95 -6.53
N THR A 165 -0.78 0.88 -5.82
CA THR A 165 -1.07 0.78 -4.39
C THR A 165 0.12 1.27 -3.59
N VAL A 166 -0.08 2.30 -2.78
CA VAL A 166 0.94 2.83 -1.88
C VAL A 166 0.71 2.26 -0.49
N LEU A 167 1.59 1.35 -0.09
CA LEU A 167 1.55 0.65 1.19
C LEU A 167 2.01 1.56 2.33
N PRO A 168 1.51 1.37 3.57
CA PRO A 168 2.03 2.07 4.73
C PRO A 168 3.50 1.72 4.98
N VAL A 169 4.20 2.60 5.69
CA VAL A 169 5.55 2.30 6.19
C VAL A 169 5.43 1.19 7.23
N PHE A 170 6.33 0.22 7.21
CA PHE A 170 6.39 -0.83 8.22
C PHE A 170 7.84 -1.20 8.54
N TYR A 171 8.04 -1.64 9.76
CA TYR A 171 9.33 -2.00 10.31
C TYR A 171 9.29 -3.43 10.84
N ARG A 172 10.44 -4.06 10.88
CA ARG A 172 10.56 -5.37 11.53
C ARG A 172 10.65 -5.17 13.03
N LEU A 173 9.62 -5.60 13.75
CA LEU A 173 9.56 -5.53 15.20
C LEU A 173 10.02 -6.82 15.83
N GLN A 174 10.70 -6.73 16.97
CA GLN A 174 10.94 -7.85 17.85
C GLN A 174 9.71 -8.06 18.73
N CYS A 175 8.66 -8.66 18.15
CA CYS A 175 7.49 -9.07 18.92
C CYS A 175 7.82 -10.33 19.71
N PRO A 176 7.66 -10.34 21.03
CA PRO A 176 7.66 -11.57 21.80
C PRO A 176 6.35 -12.33 21.53
N VAL A 177 6.21 -12.84 20.30
CA VAL A 177 5.13 -13.79 20.03
C VAL A 177 5.42 -15.00 20.90
N ARG A 178 4.78 -15.04 22.04
CA ARG A 178 4.81 -16.23 22.88
C ARG A 178 4.17 -17.33 22.05
N HIS A 179 4.89 -18.40 21.78
CA HIS A 179 4.34 -19.61 21.14
C HIS A 179 3.29 -20.19 22.11
N PHE A 180 2.08 -19.67 22.03
CA PHE A 180 0.96 -20.25 22.76
C PHE A 180 0.45 -21.45 21.99
N SER A 181 1.05 -22.60 22.26
CA SER A 181 0.36 -23.85 22.04
C SER A 181 -0.85 -23.83 22.96
N ARG A 182 -2.01 -23.40 22.43
CA ARG A 182 -3.27 -23.55 23.14
C ARG A 182 -3.45 -25.05 23.37
N HIS A 183 -3.16 -25.50 24.57
CA HIS A 183 -3.57 -26.83 24.99
C HIS A 183 -5.10 -26.85 25.00
N VAL A 184 -5.68 -27.20 23.85
CA VAL A 184 -7.10 -27.51 23.78
C VAL A 184 -7.32 -28.62 24.80
N ARG A 185 -7.88 -28.27 25.97
CA ARG A 185 -8.43 -29.24 26.90
C ARG A 185 -9.45 -30.07 26.13
N THR A 186 -9.03 -31.23 25.66
CA THR A 186 -9.88 -32.25 25.06
C THR A 186 -10.77 -32.81 26.17
N GLY A 187 -11.81 -32.09 26.50
CA GLY A 187 -12.80 -32.45 27.51
C GLY A 187 -14.13 -31.77 27.23
N GLY A 188 -14.69 -31.98 26.05
CA GLY A 188 -16.00 -31.49 25.68
C GLY A 188 -16.52 -32.19 24.43
N THR A 189 -17.53 -33.06 24.63
CA THR A 189 -18.35 -33.65 23.59
C THR A 189 -19.10 -32.55 22.85
N GLY A 190 -18.52 -31.99 21.77
CA GLY A 190 -19.17 -31.02 20.91
C GLY A 190 -18.94 -31.38 19.45
N PHE A 191 -19.95 -31.89 18.79
CA PHE A 191 -20.04 -32.06 17.35
C PHE A 191 -19.98 -30.67 16.69
N ALA A 192 -18.90 -30.39 15.97
CA ALA A 192 -18.91 -29.35 14.96
C ALA A 192 -18.06 -29.81 13.80
N GLY A 193 -18.71 -30.04 12.67
CA GLY A 193 -18.06 -30.29 11.40
C GLY A 193 -17.33 -29.01 10.99
N ARG A 194 -16.01 -29.07 10.98
CA ARG A 194 -15.14 -28.04 10.39
C ARG A 194 -14.20 -28.71 9.41
N ALA A 195 -14.02 -28.02 8.28
CA ALA A 195 -13.11 -28.41 7.22
C ALA A 195 -11.73 -28.78 7.80
N GLU A 196 -11.32 -30.01 7.55
CA GLU A 196 -10.03 -30.56 7.92
C GLU A 196 -8.92 -29.74 7.23
N VAL A 197 -8.28 -28.86 7.97
CA VAL A 197 -6.92 -28.45 7.64
C VAL A 197 -6.07 -29.68 7.93
N SER A 198 -5.47 -30.29 6.90
CA SER A 198 -4.63 -31.48 7.03
C SER A 198 -3.50 -31.20 8.02
N PRO A 199 -3.46 -31.87 9.17
CA PRO A 199 -2.39 -31.68 10.13
C PRO A 199 -1.07 -32.14 9.51
N GLU A 200 -0.01 -31.32 9.59
CA GLU A 200 1.30 -31.67 9.10
C GLU A 200 1.94 -32.74 10.00
N TYR A 201 2.43 -33.83 9.41
CA TYR A 201 3.04 -34.89 10.18
C TYR A 201 4.35 -34.42 10.81
N ALA A 202 4.39 -34.36 12.15
CA ALA A 202 5.54 -33.93 12.94
C ALA A 202 6.55 -35.03 13.21
N GLY A 203 6.07 -36.25 13.44
CA GLY A 203 6.93 -37.36 13.78
C GLY A 203 6.21 -38.51 14.49
N ASN A 204 6.98 -39.40 15.10
CA ASN A 204 6.47 -40.50 15.93
C ASN A 204 7.00 -40.32 17.36
N ARG A 205 6.13 -40.48 18.36
CA ARG A 205 6.49 -40.59 19.77
C ARG A 205 6.03 -41.92 20.35
N PRO A 206 6.59 -42.37 21.48
CA PRO A 206 6.07 -43.53 22.18
C PRO A 206 4.59 -43.39 22.52
N PHE A 207 3.85 -44.49 22.37
CA PHE A 207 2.43 -44.54 22.74
C PHE A 207 2.26 -44.36 24.24
N LEU A 208 1.35 -43.49 24.67
CA LEU A 208 0.99 -43.28 26.06
C LEU A 208 -0.47 -43.73 26.31
N PRO A 209 -0.78 -44.21 27.53
CA PRO A 209 -2.16 -44.51 27.90
C PRO A 209 -3.06 -43.32 27.71
N GLY A 210 -4.12 -43.46 26.93
CA GLY A 210 -5.04 -42.40 26.54
C GLY A 210 -4.90 -41.90 25.08
N ASP A 211 -3.87 -42.31 24.36
CA ASP A 211 -3.71 -42.07 22.94
C ASP A 211 -4.75 -42.84 22.11
N SER A 212 -5.23 -42.22 21.04
CA SER A 212 -6.15 -42.91 20.11
C SER A 212 -5.46 -44.04 19.35
N PRO A 213 -5.98 -45.26 19.38
CA PRO A 213 -5.42 -46.39 18.63
C PRO A 213 -5.35 -46.14 17.12
N ARG A 214 -6.17 -45.27 16.57
CA ARG A 214 -6.19 -44.88 15.14
C ARG A 214 -4.93 -44.13 14.69
N ARG A 215 -4.19 -43.56 15.65
CA ARG A 215 -2.95 -42.82 15.39
C ARG A 215 -1.68 -43.66 15.53
N ILE A 216 -1.79 -44.92 15.84
CA ILE A 216 -0.64 -45.84 15.94
C ILE A 216 0.02 -46.00 14.56
N ASP A 217 1.32 -45.74 14.52
CA ASP A 217 2.16 -46.04 13.34
C ASP A 217 2.73 -47.43 13.42
N THR A 218 2.11 -48.36 12.71
CA THR A 218 2.53 -49.77 12.71
C THR A 218 3.92 -49.98 12.10
N ARG A 219 4.34 -49.07 11.15
CA ARG A 219 5.70 -49.17 10.56
C ARG A 219 6.77 -48.70 11.54
N ALA A 220 6.49 -47.60 12.26
CA ALA A 220 7.39 -47.12 13.30
C ALA A 220 7.46 -48.13 14.45
N TRP A 221 6.32 -48.69 14.86
CA TRP A 221 6.27 -49.77 15.89
C TRP A 221 7.12 -50.99 15.50
N ALA A 222 6.95 -51.48 14.27
CA ALA A 222 7.75 -52.65 13.79
C ALA A 222 9.26 -52.36 13.80
N ARG A 223 9.67 -51.12 13.56
CA ARG A 223 11.09 -50.73 13.54
C ARG A 223 11.66 -50.47 14.92
N LEU A 224 10.87 -49.88 15.81
CA LEU A 224 11.32 -49.43 17.14
C LEU A 224 11.06 -50.48 18.24
N SER A 225 10.31 -51.53 17.93
CA SER A 225 9.86 -52.57 18.86
C SER A 225 9.03 -52.07 20.06
N VAL A 226 8.61 -50.83 20.01
CA VAL A 226 7.70 -50.18 20.97
C VAL A 226 6.55 -49.50 20.23
N PRO A 227 5.31 -49.57 20.77
CA PRO A 227 4.20 -48.88 20.14
C PRO A 227 4.49 -47.40 19.98
N ALA A 228 4.31 -46.88 18.75
CA ALA A 228 4.53 -45.48 18.43
C ALA A 228 3.28 -44.87 17.87
N THR A 229 2.99 -43.64 18.30
CA THR A 229 1.86 -42.84 17.84
C THR A 229 2.35 -41.75 16.89
N LYS A 230 1.63 -41.54 15.78
CA LYS A 230 1.86 -40.44 14.88
C LYS A 230 1.51 -39.13 15.58
N GLU A 231 2.47 -38.23 15.66
CA GLU A 231 2.31 -36.90 16.15
C GLU A 231 2.16 -35.93 14.96
N TYR A 232 1.17 -35.08 15.05
CA TYR A 232 0.89 -34.11 14.01
C TYR A 232 1.02 -32.72 14.62
N HIS A 233 1.70 -31.85 13.92
CA HIS A 233 1.61 -30.41 14.23
C HIS A 233 0.26 -29.91 13.73
N ASN A 234 -0.55 -29.41 14.65
CA ASN A 234 -1.69 -28.59 14.28
C ASN A 234 -1.17 -27.20 13.98
N ASP A 235 -0.98 -26.86 12.71
CA ASP A 235 -0.69 -25.49 12.28
C ASP A 235 -1.81 -24.50 12.65
N SER A 236 -2.95 -25.00 13.13
CA SER A 236 -4.09 -24.19 13.59
C SER A 236 -3.88 -23.54 14.96
N ASP A 237 -2.80 -23.87 15.69
CA ASP A 237 -2.66 -23.47 17.08
C ASP A 237 -2.06 -22.07 17.32
N SER A 238 -1.60 -21.40 16.26
CA SER A 238 -1.00 -20.06 16.35
C SER A 238 -1.74 -19.07 15.44
N ARG A 239 -2.94 -18.68 15.85
CA ARG A 239 -3.71 -17.63 15.17
C ARG A 239 -3.74 -16.38 16.04
N ALA A 240 -3.34 -15.24 15.48
CA ALA A 240 -3.40 -13.95 16.14
C ALA A 240 -4.43 -13.06 15.42
N ALA A 241 -5.29 -12.40 16.17
CA ALA A 241 -6.18 -11.37 15.66
C ALA A 241 -5.55 -9.98 15.88
N LEU A 242 -5.46 -9.20 14.84
CA LEU A 242 -5.00 -7.81 14.87
C LEU A 242 -6.20 -6.91 14.63
N ILE A 243 -6.61 -6.18 15.66
CA ILE A 243 -7.77 -5.30 15.66
C ILE A 243 -7.27 -3.86 15.57
N VAL A 244 -7.66 -3.15 14.53
CA VAL A 244 -7.29 -1.74 14.32
C VAL A 244 -8.57 -0.90 14.35
N ASP A 245 -8.63 0.05 15.27
CA ASP A 245 -9.72 1.04 15.33
C ASP A 245 -9.39 2.21 14.40
N SER A 246 -10.29 2.48 13.46
CA SER A 246 -10.18 3.62 12.54
C SER A 246 -10.91 4.87 13.04
N ARG A 247 -11.56 4.80 14.22
CA ARG A 247 -12.25 5.92 14.85
C ARG A 247 -11.25 6.91 15.43
N VAL A 248 -11.16 8.08 14.83
CA VAL A 248 -10.23 9.13 15.25
C VAL A 248 -10.95 10.12 16.16
N PRO A 249 -10.55 10.21 17.46
CA PRO A 249 -11.11 11.19 18.36
C PRO A 249 -10.72 12.62 17.97
N ALA A 250 -11.58 13.60 18.32
CA ALA A 250 -11.38 15.00 17.94
C ALA A 250 -10.02 15.57 18.42
N ARG A 251 -9.49 15.08 19.55
CA ARG A 251 -8.20 15.51 20.12
C ARG A 251 -7.00 15.17 19.23
N LEU A 252 -7.11 14.15 18.39
CA LEU A 252 -6.03 13.66 17.50
C LEU A 252 -6.17 14.20 16.08
N ARG A 253 -7.23 14.96 15.79
CA ARG A 253 -7.41 15.56 14.48
C ARG A 253 -6.60 16.86 14.39
N PRO A 254 -5.78 17.02 13.35
CA PRO A 254 -5.04 18.26 13.16
C PRO A 254 -6.00 19.42 12.84
N SER A 255 -5.59 20.62 13.20
CA SER A 255 -6.36 21.85 12.91
C SER A 255 -6.36 22.20 11.41
N GLU A 256 -5.33 21.77 10.69
CA GLU A 256 -5.16 21.96 9.25
C GLU A 256 -4.58 20.70 8.61
N GLY A 257 -5.08 20.33 7.45
CA GLY A 257 -4.61 19.20 6.66
C GLY A 257 -5.47 17.94 6.82
N ASP A 258 -5.36 17.04 5.82
CA ASP A 258 -6.14 15.79 5.74
C ASP A 258 -5.42 14.60 6.40
N GLU A 259 -4.17 14.76 6.78
CA GLU A 259 -3.35 13.68 7.33
C GLU A 259 -3.42 13.67 8.86
N ILE A 260 -3.76 12.52 9.42
CA ILE A 260 -3.91 12.30 10.86
C ILE A 260 -2.74 11.43 11.33
N PRO A 261 -1.68 12.01 11.95
CA PRO A 261 -0.47 11.28 12.31
C PRO A 261 -0.73 10.05 13.18
N ALA A 262 -1.68 10.14 14.09
CA ALA A 262 -2.04 9.03 14.97
C ALA A 262 -2.65 7.84 14.19
N LEU A 263 -3.49 8.10 13.17
CA LEU A 263 -4.04 7.04 12.32
C LEU A 263 -2.95 6.43 11.43
N GLU A 264 -2.05 7.26 10.88
CA GLU A 264 -0.91 6.79 10.10
C GLU A 264 -0.01 5.88 10.96
N ALA A 265 0.23 6.27 12.21
CA ALA A 265 0.98 5.47 13.16
C ALA A 265 0.26 4.15 13.50
N ALA A 266 -1.07 4.17 13.72
CA ALA A 266 -1.85 2.96 13.97
C ALA A 266 -1.73 1.96 12.82
N VAL A 267 -1.88 2.44 11.60
CA VAL A 267 -1.78 1.63 10.38
C VAL A 267 -0.34 1.11 10.16
N SER A 268 0.67 1.96 10.40
CA SER A 268 2.09 1.58 10.32
C SER A 268 2.45 0.51 11.35
N LEU A 269 1.96 0.66 12.59
CA LEU A 269 2.16 -0.33 13.66
C LEU A 269 1.48 -1.66 13.30
N ALA A 270 0.24 -1.61 12.80
CA ALA A 270 -0.49 -2.79 12.34
C ALA A 270 0.26 -3.53 11.23
N ALA A 271 0.76 -2.80 10.24
CA ALA A 271 1.55 -3.36 9.15
C ALA A 271 2.86 -3.99 9.65
N SER A 272 3.54 -3.34 10.61
CA SER A 272 4.77 -3.79 11.23
C SER A 272 4.59 -5.06 12.05
N ILE A 273 3.51 -5.12 12.84
CA ILE A 273 3.14 -6.31 13.62
C ILE A 273 2.79 -7.46 12.67
N ALA A 274 1.90 -7.23 11.70
CA ALA A 274 1.51 -8.24 10.73
C ALA A 274 2.74 -8.81 9.98
N PHE A 275 3.67 -7.95 9.56
CA PHE A 275 4.92 -8.35 8.92
C PHE A 275 5.79 -9.21 9.83
N SER A 276 5.90 -8.84 11.12
CA SER A 276 6.81 -9.48 12.07
C SER A 276 6.28 -10.84 12.54
N ILE A 277 4.97 -10.99 12.74
CA ILE A 277 4.36 -12.22 13.27
C ILE A 277 3.95 -13.24 12.20
N ASN A 278 3.74 -12.81 10.93
CA ASN A 278 3.27 -13.69 9.85
C ASN A 278 4.22 -14.88 9.53
N GLN A 279 5.46 -14.83 10.00
CA GLN A 279 6.38 -15.95 9.84
C GLN A 279 6.08 -17.11 10.78
N ASN A 280 5.39 -16.85 11.90
CA ASN A 280 5.21 -17.77 13.00
C ASN A 280 3.73 -18.13 13.25
N CYS A 281 2.79 -17.32 12.79
CA CYS A 281 1.36 -17.57 13.01
C CYS A 281 0.49 -17.00 11.89
N LEU A 282 -0.76 -17.47 11.86
CA LEU A 282 -1.79 -16.90 10.99
C LEU A 282 -2.24 -15.55 11.57
N VAL A 283 -2.41 -14.57 10.71
CA VAL A 283 -2.85 -13.23 11.11
C VAL A 283 -4.23 -12.97 10.53
N ASP A 284 -5.19 -12.71 11.40
CA ASP A 284 -6.51 -12.21 11.04
C ASP A 284 -6.54 -10.70 11.31
N LEU A 285 -6.67 -9.90 10.27
CA LEU A 285 -6.83 -8.45 10.38
C LEU A 285 -8.31 -8.11 10.47
N LEU A 286 -8.69 -7.42 11.52
CA LEU A 286 -10.04 -6.97 11.79
C LEU A 286 -10.00 -5.43 11.89
N LEU A 287 -10.56 -4.76 10.90
CA LEU A 287 -10.68 -3.30 10.90
C LEU A 287 -12.00 -2.92 11.52
N ALA A 288 -11.93 -2.29 12.68
CA ALA A 288 -13.09 -1.72 13.35
C ALA A 288 -13.39 -0.35 12.73
N GLY A 289 -14.49 -0.28 12.02
CA GLY A 289 -15.01 0.90 11.34
C GLY A 289 -16.54 0.85 11.35
N PRO A 290 -17.22 1.69 10.54
CA PRO A 290 -18.67 1.64 10.36
C PRO A 290 -19.16 0.25 9.96
N GLU A 291 -18.34 -0.49 9.22
CA GLU A 291 -18.48 -1.90 8.91
C GLU A 291 -17.23 -2.64 9.37
N LEU A 292 -17.42 -3.87 9.88
CA LEU A 292 -16.30 -4.72 10.25
C LEU A 292 -15.73 -5.38 9.00
N HIS A 293 -14.50 -5.04 8.65
CA HIS A 293 -13.78 -5.70 7.56
C HIS A 293 -12.83 -6.76 8.12
N GLU A 294 -12.99 -7.99 7.64
CA GLU A 294 -12.20 -9.14 8.09
C GLU A 294 -11.31 -9.67 6.96
N TYR A 295 -10.02 -9.82 7.24
CA TYR A 295 -9.04 -10.35 6.31
C TYR A 295 -8.15 -11.38 7.02
N THR A 296 -8.12 -12.60 6.49
CA THR A 296 -7.31 -13.70 7.04
C THR A 296 -6.11 -13.98 6.15
N SER A 297 -4.92 -14.03 6.73
CA SER A 297 -3.71 -14.50 6.05
C SER A 297 -3.43 -15.97 6.39
N TRP A 298 -2.76 -16.68 5.47
CA TRP A 298 -2.24 -18.05 5.68
C TRP A 298 -0.74 -17.99 5.90
N LEU A 299 -0.18 -18.91 6.70
CA LEU A 299 1.25 -19.02 6.96
C LEU A 299 2.07 -19.01 5.66
N ARG A 300 3.13 -18.18 5.61
CA ARG A 300 4.06 -18.06 4.47
C ARG A 300 3.37 -17.77 3.13
N SER A 301 2.19 -17.18 3.15
CA SER A 301 1.44 -16.87 1.94
C SER A 301 1.85 -15.49 1.38
N PRO A 302 1.85 -15.31 0.04
CA PRO A 302 1.93 -13.98 -0.57
C PRO A 302 0.79 -13.02 -0.15
N ARG A 303 -0.17 -13.53 0.63
CA ARG A 303 -1.32 -12.78 1.17
C ARG A 303 -0.99 -11.79 2.30
N LEU A 304 0.22 -11.83 2.89
CA LEU A 304 0.70 -10.73 3.73
C LEU A 304 0.63 -9.40 2.98
N HIS A 305 0.98 -9.44 1.69
CA HIS A 305 0.82 -8.30 0.80
C HIS A 305 -0.63 -7.78 0.78
N LYS A 306 -1.60 -8.69 0.82
CA LYS A 306 -3.03 -8.32 0.88
C LYS A 306 -3.42 -7.58 2.16
N ILE A 307 -2.86 -7.95 3.31
CA ILE A 307 -3.07 -7.21 4.56
C ILE A 307 -2.53 -5.78 4.43
N HIS A 308 -1.32 -5.62 3.88
CA HIS A 308 -0.74 -4.30 3.66
C HIS A 308 -1.53 -3.48 2.63
N GLU A 309 -2.05 -4.09 1.57
CA GLU A 309 -2.93 -3.43 0.61
C GLU A 309 -4.21 -2.92 1.29
N VAL A 310 -4.84 -3.75 2.12
CA VAL A 310 -6.03 -3.35 2.87
C VAL A 310 -5.73 -2.20 3.82
N LEU A 311 -4.62 -2.29 4.56
CA LEU A 311 -4.15 -1.22 5.44
C LEU A 311 -3.85 0.08 4.67
N ALA A 312 -3.45 -0.01 3.41
CA ALA A 312 -3.25 1.17 2.55
C ALA A 312 -4.56 1.96 2.34
N GLY A 313 -5.70 1.29 2.28
CA GLY A 313 -7.01 1.90 2.07
C GLY A 313 -7.76 2.32 3.35
N VAL A 314 -7.16 2.18 4.54
CA VAL A 314 -7.84 2.57 5.80
C VAL A 314 -7.97 4.09 5.88
N GLU A 315 -9.18 4.57 6.00
CA GLU A 315 -9.51 5.98 6.20
C GLU A 315 -10.03 6.24 7.60
N ALA A 316 -9.97 7.49 8.05
CA ALA A 316 -10.52 7.89 9.35
C ALA A 316 -12.04 7.74 9.33
N ALA A 317 -12.58 6.95 10.25
CA ALA A 317 -14.00 6.82 10.43
C ALA A 317 -14.54 7.87 11.41
N GLU A 318 -15.74 8.39 11.12
CA GLU A 318 -16.44 9.33 11.97
C GLU A 318 -17.64 8.65 12.62
N GLY A 319 -17.74 8.78 13.97
CA GLY A 319 -18.99 8.63 14.71
C GLY A 319 -19.75 7.32 14.53
N TYR A 320 -19.07 6.17 14.43
CA TYR A 320 -19.77 4.89 14.41
C TYR A 320 -19.93 4.28 15.80
N ASP A 321 -20.97 3.49 15.95
CA ASP A 321 -21.26 2.73 17.17
C ASP A 321 -20.39 1.47 17.22
N LEU A 322 -19.57 1.34 18.27
CA LEU A 322 -18.69 0.19 18.49
C LEU A 322 -19.43 -1.10 18.87
N ASP A 323 -20.67 -1.02 19.37
CA ASP A 323 -21.40 -2.18 19.86
C ASP A 323 -21.65 -3.21 18.75
N VAL A 324 -21.88 -2.74 17.52
CA VAL A 324 -22.12 -3.62 16.35
C VAL A 324 -20.86 -4.42 15.97
N PRO A 325 -19.71 -3.79 15.69
CA PRO A 325 -18.48 -4.53 15.41
C PRO A 325 -17.97 -5.31 16.63
N ALA A 326 -18.21 -4.85 17.86
CA ALA A 326 -17.80 -5.54 19.07
C ALA A 326 -18.46 -6.91 19.23
N ALA A 327 -19.74 -7.03 18.93
CA ALA A 327 -20.45 -8.31 18.98
C ALA A 327 -19.89 -9.32 17.98
N ALA A 328 -19.57 -8.86 16.77
CA ALA A 328 -18.94 -9.69 15.74
C ALA A 328 -17.51 -10.10 16.14
N LEU A 329 -16.72 -9.17 16.70
CA LEU A 329 -15.38 -9.42 17.21
C LEU A 329 -15.41 -10.47 18.34
N ALA A 330 -16.30 -10.34 19.31
CA ALA A 330 -16.43 -11.27 20.43
C ALA A 330 -16.64 -12.72 19.97
N SER A 331 -17.37 -12.93 18.87
CA SER A 331 -17.59 -14.27 18.32
C SER A 331 -16.32 -14.90 17.75
N ARG A 332 -15.34 -14.09 17.31
CA ARG A 332 -14.06 -14.53 16.71
C ARG A 332 -12.99 -14.82 17.74
N LEU A 333 -13.10 -14.26 18.94
CA LEU A 333 -12.08 -14.43 19.99
C LEU A 333 -11.90 -15.90 20.41
N TYR A 334 -12.91 -16.75 20.22
CA TYR A 334 -12.81 -18.17 20.54
C TYR A 334 -11.88 -18.96 19.59
N ASP A 335 -11.56 -18.43 18.43
CA ASP A 335 -10.76 -19.09 17.39
C ASP A 335 -9.30 -18.64 17.35
N VAL A 336 -8.91 -17.66 18.17
CA VAL A 336 -7.57 -17.07 18.19
C VAL A 336 -6.87 -17.32 19.54
N ALA A 337 -5.54 -17.39 19.49
CA ALA A 337 -4.72 -17.57 20.70
C ALA A 337 -4.29 -16.23 21.30
N GLU A 338 -4.10 -15.23 20.45
CA GLU A 338 -3.67 -13.88 20.84
C GLU A 338 -4.50 -12.83 20.12
N VAL A 339 -4.82 -11.76 20.81
CA VAL A 339 -5.53 -10.60 20.25
C VAL A 339 -4.73 -9.35 20.53
N ILE A 340 -4.42 -8.62 19.47
CA ILE A 340 -3.65 -7.38 19.54
C ILE A 340 -4.56 -6.24 19.11
N PHE A 341 -4.82 -5.32 20.03
CA PHE A 341 -5.61 -4.13 19.79
C PHE A 341 -4.69 -2.94 19.51
N ILE A 342 -4.98 -2.19 18.47
CA ILE A 342 -4.34 -0.91 18.15
C ILE A 342 -5.44 0.14 18.17
N LEU A 343 -5.44 0.96 19.20
CA LEU A 343 -6.51 1.90 19.51
C LEU A 343 -6.01 3.33 19.49
N LEU A 344 -6.88 4.24 19.03
CA LEU A 344 -6.65 5.69 19.05
C LEU A 344 -7.36 6.36 20.25
N ASP A 345 -8.31 5.67 20.83
CA ASP A 345 -9.02 6.12 22.02
C ASP A 345 -9.50 4.93 22.85
N TRP A 346 -9.77 5.17 24.14
CA TRP A 346 -10.29 4.17 25.04
C TRP A 346 -11.79 4.31 25.21
N ASP A 347 -12.49 3.19 25.04
CA ASP A 347 -13.94 3.10 25.19
C ASP A 347 -14.31 1.90 26.09
N LYS A 348 -15.43 2.03 26.81
CA LYS A 348 -15.95 0.94 27.67
C LYS A 348 -16.21 -0.36 26.89
N THR A 349 -16.54 -0.26 25.63
CA THR A 349 -16.76 -1.40 24.75
C THR A 349 -15.50 -2.25 24.59
N TYR A 350 -14.32 -1.62 24.53
CA TYR A 350 -13.05 -2.35 24.51
C TYR A 350 -12.77 -3.09 25.82
N THR A 351 -13.17 -2.52 26.96
CA THR A 351 -13.10 -3.22 28.25
C THR A 351 -13.89 -4.53 28.20
N GLN A 352 -15.13 -4.50 27.69
CA GLN A 352 -15.97 -5.69 27.55
C GLN A 352 -15.39 -6.72 26.56
N LEU A 353 -14.76 -6.25 25.47
CA LEU A 353 -14.07 -7.13 24.52
C LEU A 353 -12.87 -7.82 25.16
N LEU A 354 -12.06 -7.09 25.92
CA LEU A 354 -10.91 -7.64 26.65
C LEU A 354 -11.33 -8.66 27.70
N GLU A 355 -12.40 -8.41 28.47
CA GLU A 355 -12.98 -9.39 29.36
C GLU A 355 -13.49 -10.64 28.63
N SER A 356 -14.06 -10.45 27.44
CA SER A 356 -14.53 -11.56 26.60
C SER A 356 -13.35 -12.37 26.07
N ALA A 357 -12.25 -11.72 25.67
CA ALA A 357 -11.01 -12.37 25.27
C ALA A 357 -10.39 -13.16 26.43
N ALA A 358 -10.33 -12.57 27.62
CA ALA A 358 -9.84 -13.24 28.83
C ALA A 358 -10.69 -14.48 29.17
N ARG A 359 -12.02 -14.36 29.12
CA ARG A 359 -12.94 -15.50 29.30
C ARG A 359 -12.77 -16.59 28.26
N ALA A 360 -12.45 -16.21 27.01
CA ALA A 360 -12.11 -17.15 25.93
C ALA A 360 -10.72 -17.78 26.11
N GLY A 361 -9.91 -17.31 27.06
CA GLY A 361 -8.54 -17.77 27.31
C GLY A 361 -7.54 -17.25 26.27
N CYS A 362 -7.85 -16.15 25.61
CA CYS A 362 -6.94 -15.46 24.69
C CYS A 362 -5.99 -14.56 25.48
N HIS A 363 -4.75 -14.48 25.05
CA HIS A 363 -3.84 -13.42 25.49
C HIS A 363 -4.21 -12.12 24.78
N SER A 364 -4.25 -11.01 25.51
CA SER A 364 -4.62 -9.71 24.94
C SER A 364 -3.48 -8.71 25.17
N THR A 365 -3.12 -7.98 24.12
CA THR A 365 -2.16 -6.86 24.16
C THR A 365 -2.85 -5.65 23.55
N VAL A 366 -2.75 -4.50 24.20
CA VAL A 366 -3.36 -3.26 23.71
C VAL A 366 -2.29 -2.20 23.53
N PHE A 367 -2.23 -1.65 22.33
CA PHE A 367 -1.43 -0.46 22.02
C PHE A 367 -2.37 0.73 21.90
N LEU A 368 -2.17 1.72 22.77
CA LEU A 368 -2.92 2.96 22.75
C LEU A 368 -2.05 4.09 22.23
N ILE A 369 -2.39 4.60 21.06
CA ILE A 369 -1.60 5.62 20.36
C ILE A 369 -1.94 7.00 20.90
N ASP A 370 -0.89 7.77 21.24
CA ASP A 370 -1.00 9.12 21.80
C ASP A 370 -2.05 9.17 22.95
N ALA A 371 -1.86 8.26 23.89
CA ALA A 371 -2.77 8.09 25.03
C ALA A 371 -3.05 9.43 25.73
N PRO A 372 -4.31 9.69 26.14
CA PRO A 372 -4.59 10.83 26.98
C PRO A 372 -3.86 10.70 28.34
N ALA A 373 -3.52 11.83 28.96
CA ALA A 373 -2.82 11.86 30.23
C ALA A 373 -3.55 11.11 31.38
N GLN A 374 -4.86 10.93 31.25
CA GLN A 374 -5.67 10.08 32.09
C GLN A 374 -5.87 8.76 31.35
N GLY A 375 -5.10 7.75 31.69
CA GLY A 375 -5.28 6.39 31.19
C GLY A 375 -6.64 5.79 31.54
N PRO A 376 -6.94 4.56 31.09
CA PRO A 376 -8.16 3.86 31.47
C PRO A 376 -8.25 3.81 32.99
N GLY A 377 -9.36 4.35 33.54
CA GLY A 377 -9.57 4.42 34.98
C GLY A 377 -9.47 3.03 35.60
N GLU A 378 -8.90 2.97 36.80
CA GLU A 378 -8.87 1.75 37.63
C GLU A 378 -10.33 1.27 37.84
N THR A 379 -10.67 0.15 37.22
CA THR A 379 -11.85 -0.64 37.59
C THR A 379 -11.38 -1.76 38.47
N ASP A 380 -12.12 -2.03 39.56
CA ASP A 380 -11.73 -2.84 40.71
C ASP A 380 -11.27 -4.29 40.44
N GLU A 381 -11.31 -4.80 39.23
CA GLU A 381 -11.04 -6.23 38.95
C GLU A 381 -9.81 -6.48 38.02
N VAL A 382 -9.33 -5.53 37.25
CA VAL A 382 -8.19 -5.73 36.30
C VAL A 382 -7.26 -4.54 36.35
N ASN A 383 -5.97 -4.79 36.59
CA ASN A 383 -4.91 -3.79 36.44
C ASN A 383 -4.59 -3.58 34.96
N TRP A 384 -5.26 -2.63 34.31
CA TRP A 384 -5.10 -2.33 32.89
C TRP A 384 -3.69 -1.83 32.54
N ALA A 385 -2.94 -1.35 33.54
CA ALA A 385 -1.56 -0.88 33.33
C ALA A 385 -0.62 -1.99 32.81
N ASP A 386 -0.91 -3.25 33.10
CA ASP A 386 -0.12 -4.39 32.64
C ASP A 386 -0.48 -4.86 31.23
N VAL A 387 -1.65 -4.44 30.72
CA VAL A 387 -2.21 -4.87 29.42
C VAL A 387 -2.10 -3.78 28.37
N VAL A 388 -2.15 -2.50 28.78
CA VAL A 388 -2.15 -1.35 27.88
C VAL A 388 -0.75 -0.74 27.78
N THR A 389 -0.21 -0.74 26.59
CA THR A 389 1.08 -0.11 26.28
C THR A 389 0.82 1.22 25.55
N PRO A 390 1.08 2.37 26.18
CA PRO A 390 0.99 3.64 25.48
C PRO A 390 2.16 3.78 24.50
N VAL A 391 1.88 4.24 23.29
CA VAL A 391 2.85 4.38 22.21
C VAL A 391 2.69 5.74 21.56
N SER A 392 3.80 6.42 21.29
CA SER A 392 3.79 7.70 20.59
C SER A 392 3.70 7.49 19.07
N SER A 393 2.88 8.30 18.40
CA SER A 393 2.79 8.31 16.95
C SER A 393 4.14 8.65 16.29
N ASP A 394 4.92 9.58 16.88
CA ASP A 394 6.24 9.97 16.37
C ASP A 394 7.25 8.82 16.44
N ASP A 395 7.27 8.05 17.53
CA ASP A 395 8.18 6.91 17.67
C ASP A 395 7.86 5.78 16.68
N ILE A 396 6.58 5.56 16.37
CA ILE A 396 6.16 4.58 15.36
C ILE A 396 6.60 5.05 13.96
N LEU A 397 6.25 6.27 13.59
CA LEU A 397 6.50 6.79 12.24
C LEU A 397 7.99 6.98 11.95
N THR A 398 8.81 7.23 12.97
CA THR A 398 10.26 7.33 12.84
C THR A 398 10.99 5.98 12.96
N GLY A 399 10.26 4.89 13.26
CA GLY A 399 10.86 3.55 13.40
C GLY A 399 11.72 3.37 14.64
N ARG A 400 11.52 4.18 15.69
CA ARG A 400 12.26 4.07 16.97
C ARG A 400 11.78 2.91 17.83
N ILE A 401 10.66 2.31 17.50
CA ILE A 401 10.11 1.15 18.20
C ILE A 401 10.73 -0.11 17.59
N GLU A 402 11.67 -0.72 18.29
CA GLU A 402 12.27 -2.00 17.90
C GLU A 402 11.65 -3.18 18.67
N ARG A 403 11.10 -2.94 19.86
CA ARG A 403 10.51 -3.96 20.76
C ARG A 403 9.15 -3.51 21.23
N LEU A 404 8.21 -4.42 21.19
CA LEU A 404 6.84 -4.28 21.71
C LEU A 404 6.66 -5.14 22.95
#